data_54cdd7357fa774d64bb1ff5bf6283cd1
#
_entry.id   54cdd7357fa774d64bb1ff5bf6283cd1
#
_cell.length_a   1.000
_cell.length_b   1.000
_cell.length_c   1.000
_cell.angle_alpha   90.00
_cell.angle_beta   90.00
_cell.angle_gamma   90.00
#
_symmetry.space_group_name_H-M   'P 1'
#
loop_
_entity.id
_entity.type
_entity.pdbx_description
1 polymer ?
#
loop_
_entity_poly.entity_id
_entity_poly.type
_entity_poly.pdbx_seq_one_letter_code
_entity_poly.pdbx_strand_id
1 'polypeptide(L)'
;MLVYNKDNAKEILENKVVFVDFWAPWCGPCRALGPIFEDLSEKYSESAVFAKCNVDDDERFARKHGIASIPCIICFVNGEETDRSLGFLPQEEIELFIQRNI
;
A
#
# COMPACT_ATOMS: atom_id res chain seq x y z
N MET A 1 5.42 10.91 2.55
CA MET A 1 5.18 9.47 2.76
C MET A 1 6.25 8.64 2.06
N LEU A 2 6.62 7.52 2.65
CA LEU A 2 7.66 6.62 2.14
C LEU A 2 7.29 6.07 0.76
N VAL A 3 8.25 6.02 -0.15
CA VAL A 3 8.07 5.47 -1.50
C VAL A 3 8.58 4.03 -1.55
N TYR A 4 7.75 3.13 -2.08
CA TYR A 4 8.12 1.73 -2.27
C TYR A 4 8.44 1.50 -3.75
N ASN A 5 9.63 1.02 -4.06
CA ASN A 5 10.07 0.76 -5.43
C ASN A 5 11.05 -0.43 -5.45
N LYS A 6 11.49 -0.81 -6.65
CA LYS A 6 12.38 -1.96 -6.81
C LYS A 6 13.73 -1.82 -6.09
N ASP A 7 14.18 -0.58 -5.89
CA ASP A 7 15.49 -0.33 -5.30
C ASP A 7 15.47 -0.43 -3.77
N ASN A 8 14.32 -0.17 -3.13
CA ASN A 8 14.20 -0.19 -1.68
C ASN A 8 13.25 -1.26 -1.13
N ALA A 9 12.61 -2.04 -2.01
CA ALA A 9 11.62 -3.03 -1.59
C ALA A 9 12.16 -4.01 -0.55
N LYS A 10 13.36 -4.54 -0.79
CA LYS A 10 13.96 -5.50 0.14
C LYS A 10 14.15 -4.88 1.53
N GLU A 11 14.66 -3.66 1.59
CA GLU A 11 14.89 -2.96 2.85
C GLU A 11 13.57 -2.64 3.57
N ILE A 12 12.58 -2.13 2.84
CA ILE A 12 11.26 -1.82 3.41
C ILE A 12 10.62 -3.08 3.97
N LEU A 13 10.70 -4.19 3.23
CA LEU A 13 10.07 -5.45 3.64
C LEU A 13 10.80 -6.17 4.77
N GLU A 14 11.92 -5.65 5.25
CA GLU A 14 12.56 -6.11 6.50
C GLU A 14 11.72 -5.73 7.72
N ASN A 15 10.85 -4.75 7.62
CA ASN A 15 9.91 -4.41 8.69
C ASN A 15 8.84 -5.50 8.78
N LYS A 16 8.37 -5.75 10.01
CA LYS A 16 7.45 -6.86 10.27
C LYS A 16 6.15 -6.74 9.49
N VAL A 17 5.52 -5.57 9.53
CA VAL A 17 4.24 -5.32 8.85
C VAL A 17 4.38 -4.09 7.97
N VAL A 18 4.05 -4.23 6.68
CA VAL A 18 4.15 -3.15 5.71
C VAL A 18 2.87 -3.10 4.88
N PHE A 19 2.31 -1.91 4.73
CA PHE A 19 1.19 -1.66 3.81
C PHE A 19 1.69 -0.78 2.67
N VAL A 20 1.43 -1.19 1.43
CA VAL A 20 1.82 -0.44 0.24
C VAL A 20 0.59 -0.11 -0.59
N ASP A 21 0.37 1.18 -0.85
CA ASP A 21 -0.68 1.68 -1.73
C ASP A 21 -0.13 1.81 -3.15
N PHE A 22 -0.57 0.93 -4.05
CA PHE A 22 -0.24 0.99 -5.47
C PHE A 22 -1.26 1.90 -6.17
N TRP A 23 -0.76 2.98 -6.78
CA TRP A 23 -1.59 4.07 -7.29
C TRP A 23 -1.00 4.67 -8.56
N ALA A 24 -1.75 5.57 -9.21
CA ALA A 24 -1.25 6.39 -10.31
C ALA A 24 -1.88 7.78 -10.25
N PRO A 25 -1.18 8.83 -10.70
CA PRO A 25 -1.70 10.21 -10.61
C PRO A 25 -2.95 10.46 -11.45
N TRP A 26 -3.15 9.71 -12.54
CA TRP A 26 -4.33 9.85 -13.41
C TRP A 26 -5.55 9.11 -12.90
N CYS A 27 -5.43 8.36 -11.84
CA CYS A 27 -6.49 7.49 -11.32
C CYS A 27 -7.32 8.25 -10.28
N GLY A 28 -8.59 8.53 -10.60
CA GLY A 28 -9.50 9.24 -9.71
C GLY A 28 -9.70 8.57 -8.35
N PRO A 29 -10.06 7.26 -8.33
CA PRO A 29 -10.21 6.54 -7.06
C PRO A 29 -8.92 6.49 -6.24
N CYS A 30 -7.76 6.46 -6.89
CA CYS A 30 -6.46 6.52 -6.20
C CYS A 30 -6.28 7.86 -5.48
N ARG A 31 -6.66 8.97 -6.13
CA ARG A 31 -6.58 10.30 -5.53
C ARG A 31 -7.53 10.45 -4.34
N ALA A 32 -8.68 9.78 -4.39
CA ALA A 32 -9.62 9.77 -3.28
C ALA A 32 -9.11 8.94 -2.10
N LEU A 33 -8.44 7.83 -2.36
CA LEU A 33 -7.89 6.95 -1.33
C LEU A 33 -6.65 7.53 -0.67
N GLY A 34 -5.84 8.30 -1.40
CA GLY A 34 -4.55 8.82 -0.91
C GLY A 34 -4.63 9.48 0.46
N PRO A 35 -5.48 10.49 0.66
CA PRO A 35 -5.60 11.15 1.97
C PRO A 35 -6.05 10.21 3.08
N ILE A 36 -6.94 9.27 2.78
CA ILE A 36 -7.41 8.27 3.74
C ILE A 36 -6.24 7.40 4.19
N PHE A 37 -5.46 6.90 3.24
CA PHE A 37 -4.30 6.07 3.52
C PHE A 37 -3.25 6.83 4.34
N GLU A 38 -3.00 8.09 3.99
CA GLU A 38 -2.05 8.94 4.72
C GLU A 38 -2.48 9.17 6.17
N ASP A 39 -3.76 9.47 6.39
CA ASP A 39 -4.29 9.66 7.75
C ASP A 39 -4.12 8.40 8.58
N LEU A 40 -4.45 7.24 8.00
CA LEU A 40 -4.32 5.96 8.70
C LEU A 40 -2.86 5.59 8.93
N SER A 41 -1.96 5.99 8.03
CA SER A 41 -0.53 5.76 8.22
C SER A 41 0.01 6.47 9.46
N GLU A 42 -0.51 7.66 9.77
CA GLU A 42 -0.15 8.37 10.98
C GLU A 42 -0.73 7.70 12.22
N LYS A 43 -1.99 7.29 12.14
CA LYS A 43 -2.68 6.65 13.26
C LYS A 43 -2.01 5.34 13.67
N TYR A 44 -1.51 4.57 12.71
CA TYR A 44 -0.92 3.26 12.94
C TYR A 44 0.59 3.22 12.73
N SER A 45 1.26 4.38 12.83
CA SER A 45 2.69 4.50 12.54
C SER A 45 3.57 3.64 13.45
N GLU A 46 3.12 3.32 14.66
CA GLU A 46 3.88 2.48 15.58
C GLU A 46 3.64 0.98 15.36
N SER A 47 2.59 0.64 14.60
CA SER A 47 2.20 -0.75 14.37
C SER A 47 2.68 -1.30 13.03
N ALA A 48 2.94 -0.43 12.05
CA ALA A 48 3.30 -0.85 10.70
C ALA A 48 4.01 0.27 9.95
N VAL A 49 4.69 -0.12 8.89
CA VAL A 49 5.28 0.82 7.92
C VAL A 49 4.29 0.99 6.77
N PHE A 50 4.11 2.22 6.33
CA PHE A 50 3.21 2.57 5.23
C PHE A 50 4.00 3.22 4.11
N ALA A 51 3.79 2.77 2.88
CA ALA A 51 4.49 3.28 1.73
C ALA A 51 3.56 3.37 0.52
N LYS A 52 3.98 4.11 -0.50
CA LYS A 52 3.23 4.26 -1.75
C LYS A 52 4.10 3.84 -2.93
N CYS A 53 3.49 3.23 -3.92
CA CYS A 53 4.14 2.86 -5.17
C CYS A 53 3.35 3.43 -6.34
N ASN A 54 3.92 4.39 -7.06
CA ASN A 54 3.33 4.88 -8.29
C ASN A 54 3.63 3.86 -9.40
N VAL A 55 2.57 3.20 -9.90
CA VAL A 55 2.75 2.12 -10.88
C VAL A 55 3.32 2.61 -12.21
N ASP A 56 3.19 3.90 -12.52
CA ASP A 56 3.76 4.48 -13.73
C ASP A 56 5.28 4.59 -13.68
N ASP A 57 5.87 4.63 -12.49
CA ASP A 57 7.32 4.75 -12.33
C ASP A 57 8.05 3.48 -12.75
N ASP A 58 7.42 2.31 -12.57
CA ASP A 58 7.98 1.03 -13.01
C ASP A 58 6.84 0.02 -13.16
N GLU A 59 6.32 -0.08 -14.38
CA GLU A 59 5.20 -0.96 -14.67
C GLU A 59 5.57 -2.44 -14.48
N ARG A 60 6.81 -2.81 -14.78
CA ARG A 60 7.27 -4.19 -14.60
C ARG A 60 7.26 -4.56 -13.11
N PHE A 61 7.74 -3.67 -12.25
CA PHE A 61 7.75 -3.89 -10.82
C PHE A 61 6.33 -4.07 -10.27
N ALA A 62 5.39 -3.21 -10.72
CA ALA A 62 3.98 -3.35 -10.34
C ALA A 62 3.40 -4.70 -10.78
N ARG A 63 3.69 -5.11 -12.01
CA ARG A 63 3.21 -6.41 -12.52
C ARG A 63 3.78 -7.58 -11.73
N LYS A 64 5.01 -7.48 -11.23
CA LYS A 64 5.60 -8.53 -10.37
C LYS A 64 4.81 -8.74 -9.10
N HIS A 65 4.13 -7.70 -8.62
CA HIS A 65 3.23 -7.80 -7.46
C HIS A 65 1.80 -8.20 -7.86
N GLY A 66 1.57 -8.52 -9.14
CA GLY A 66 0.24 -8.91 -9.60
C GLY A 66 -0.76 -7.77 -9.59
N ILE A 67 -0.31 -6.54 -9.80
CA ILE A 67 -1.20 -5.38 -9.84
C ILE A 67 -1.91 -5.34 -11.20
N ALA A 68 -3.20 -5.70 -11.21
CA ALA A 68 -4.05 -5.66 -12.40
C ALA A 68 -4.98 -4.46 -12.42
N SER A 69 -5.32 -3.93 -11.25
CA SER A 69 -6.16 -2.74 -11.11
C SER A 69 -5.68 -1.90 -9.94
N ILE A 70 -5.96 -0.61 -9.99
CA ILE A 70 -5.58 0.35 -8.95
C ILE A 70 -6.79 1.19 -8.52
N PRO A 71 -6.82 1.68 -7.27
CA PRO A 71 -5.81 1.49 -6.24
C PRO A 71 -5.81 0.05 -5.70
N CYS A 72 -4.67 -0.38 -5.21
CA CYS A 72 -4.53 -1.69 -4.56
C CYS A 72 -3.61 -1.51 -3.36
N ILE A 73 -4.06 -1.89 -2.18
CA ILE A 73 -3.22 -1.89 -0.99
C ILE A 73 -2.82 -3.33 -0.71
N ILE A 74 -1.51 -3.59 -0.66
CA ILE A 74 -0.99 -4.90 -0.29
C ILE A 74 -0.41 -4.82 1.12
N CYS A 75 -0.72 -5.81 1.95
CA CYS A 75 -0.09 -5.99 3.25
C CYS A 75 0.96 -7.08 3.15
N PHE A 76 2.17 -6.76 3.60
CA PHE A 76 3.26 -7.71 3.73
C PHE A 76 3.55 -7.94 5.20
N VAL A 77 3.67 -9.20 5.59
CA VAL A 77 4.08 -9.57 6.94
C VAL A 77 5.32 -10.45 6.81
N ASN A 78 6.39 -10.06 7.49
CA ASN A 78 7.69 -10.74 7.42
C ASN A 78 8.16 -10.93 5.96
N GLY A 79 7.93 -9.93 5.13
CA GLY A 79 8.37 -9.90 3.73
C GLY A 79 7.46 -10.59 2.73
N GLU A 80 6.35 -11.19 3.18
CA GLU A 80 5.44 -11.93 2.31
C GLU A 80 4.06 -11.28 2.27
N GLU A 81 3.44 -11.26 1.10
CA GLU A 81 2.08 -10.75 0.97
C GLU A 81 1.12 -11.66 1.74
N THR A 82 0.33 -11.07 2.65
CA THR A 82 -0.66 -11.80 3.45
C THR A 82 -2.08 -11.38 3.14
N ASP A 83 -2.30 -10.19 2.58
CA ASP A 83 -3.63 -9.67 2.35
C ASP A 83 -3.56 -8.55 1.32
N ARG A 84 -4.67 -8.29 0.63
CA ARG A 84 -4.74 -7.16 -0.29
C ARG A 84 -6.16 -6.60 -0.35
N SER A 85 -6.25 -5.30 -0.53
CA SER A 85 -7.51 -4.57 -0.69
C SER A 85 -7.54 -3.95 -2.08
N LEU A 86 -8.60 -4.23 -2.84
CA LEU A 86 -8.73 -3.77 -4.23
C LEU A 86 -9.76 -2.63 -4.33
N GLY A 87 -9.37 -1.56 -5.02
CA GLY A 87 -10.24 -0.44 -5.31
C GLY A 87 -10.38 0.53 -4.16
N PHE A 88 -11.19 1.57 -4.38
CA PHE A 88 -11.50 2.56 -3.36
C PHE A 88 -12.45 1.96 -2.33
N LEU A 89 -12.12 2.15 -1.05
CA LEU A 89 -13.01 1.85 0.06
C LEU A 89 -13.01 3.06 1.01
N PRO A 90 -14.14 3.31 1.71
CA PRO A 90 -14.19 4.37 2.71
C PRO A 90 -13.21 4.10 3.87
N GLN A 91 -12.91 5.16 4.62
CA GLN A 91 -11.92 5.08 5.70
C GLN A 91 -12.18 3.95 6.69
N GLU A 92 -13.44 3.73 7.08
CA GLU A 92 -13.78 2.66 8.02
C GLU A 92 -13.39 1.27 7.52
N GLU A 93 -13.58 1.04 6.22
CA GLU A 93 -13.25 -0.27 5.61
C GLU A 93 -11.74 -0.44 5.48
N ILE A 94 -11.02 0.61 5.10
CA ILE A 94 -9.56 0.55 5.02
C ILE A 94 -8.98 0.36 6.42
N GLU A 95 -9.54 1.00 7.42
CA GLU A 95 -9.07 0.84 8.80
C GLU A 95 -9.28 -0.60 9.29
N LEU A 96 -10.40 -1.22 8.96
CA LEU A 96 -10.63 -2.63 9.28
C LEU A 96 -9.61 -3.55 8.60
N PHE A 97 -9.29 -3.26 7.35
CA PHE A 97 -8.26 -3.99 6.61
C PHE A 97 -6.91 -3.90 7.34
N ILE A 98 -6.54 -2.70 7.78
CA ILE A 98 -5.30 -2.50 8.53
C ILE A 98 -5.32 -3.26 9.84
N GLN A 99 -6.41 -3.10 10.61
CA GLN A 99 -6.54 -3.70 11.95
C GLN A 99 -6.44 -5.22 11.93
N ARG A 100 -6.99 -5.88 10.91
CA ARG A 100 -6.94 -7.34 10.85
C ARG A 100 -5.57 -7.89 10.47
N ASN A 101 -4.62 -7.01 10.11
CA ASN A 101 -3.28 -7.40 9.69
C ASN A 101 -2.17 -6.95 10.63
N ILE A 102 -2.52 -6.29 11.72
CA ILE A 102 -1.52 -5.82 12.69
C ILE A 102 -1.70 -6.45 14.07
#